data_a7f1f0fa7926d16e187d33f02952faa7
#
_entry.id   a7f1f0fa7926d16e187d33f02952faa7
#
_cell.length_a   1.000
_cell.length_b   1.000
_cell.length_c   1.000
_cell.angle_alpha   90.00
_cell.angle_beta   90.00
_cell.angle_gamma   90.00
#
_symmetry.space_group_name_H-M   'P 1'
#
loop_
_entity.id
_entity.type
_entity.pdbx_description
1 polymer ?
#
loop_
_entity_poly.entity_id
_entity_poly.type
_entity_poly.pdbx_seq_one_letter_code
_entity_poly.pdbx_strand_id
1 'polypeptide(L)'
;MDRPLIDSLPTCVSVEDVFTPEELDRVIAHGDTLEMQKAVLTGESWDQKAADKVRITQSAWMANTPACKWLYDRIFQVMGVVNRQAYQFDLKGFSEEFQYTVYHGSEGGHYDWHMDLNPGPAPRKLSLSLQLSDPADYDGCDLQFFGARQLEVAPRTRGTVIVFPAYVLHRVTPITRGTRKSLVVWANGPRFR
;
A
#
# COMPACT_ATOMS: atom_id res chain seq x y z
N MET A 1 30.86 9.22 23.11
CA MET A 1 30.39 8.50 21.90
C MET A 1 29.21 9.27 21.38
N ASP A 2 29.49 10.17 20.45
CA ASP A 2 28.44 10.95 19.79
C ASP A 2 27.66 10.01 18.85
N ARG A 3 26.50 9.60 19.30
CA ARG A 3 25.51 8.97 18.45
C ARG A 3 25.05 10.05 17.49
N PRO A 4 25.20 9.91 16.16
CA PRO A 4 24.71 10.94 15.25
C PRO A 4 23.23 11.14 15.55
N LEU A 5 22.86 12.38 15.84
CA LEU A 5 21.49 12.80 16.02
C LEU A 5 20.76 12.54 14.71
N ILE A 6 19.93 11.49 14.73
CA ILE A 6 18.91 11.19 13.74
C ILE A 6 19.48 10.82 12.37
N ASP A 7 19.78 9.58 12.15
CA ASP A 7 19.43 8.95 10.91
C ASP A 7 17.89 9.02 10.84
N SER A 8 17.39 9.96 10.04
CA SER A 8 15.96 10.11 9.83
C SER A 8 15.43 8.77 9.31
N LEU A 9 14.37 8.26 9.93
CA LEU A 9 13.69 7.07 9.43
C LEU A 9 13.41 7.28 7.93
N PRO A 10 13.70 6.28 7.08
CA PRO A 10 13.44 6.43 5.66
C PRO A 10 11.94 6.65 5.43
N THR A 11 11.60 7.51 4.48
CA THR A 11 10.21 7.78 4.08
C THR A 11 9.52 6.49 3.65
N CYS A 12 10.22 5.69 2.82
CA CYS A 12 9.81 4.34 2.45
C CYS A 12 11.04 3.46 2.21
N VAL A 13 10.84 2.15 2.22
CA VAL A 13 11.84 1.12 1.86
C VAL A 13 11.25 0.29 0.74
N SER A 14 11.99 0.17 -0.37
CA SER A 14 11.64 -0.68 -1.50
C SER A 14 12.44 -1.97 -1.47
N VAL A 15 11.77 -3.10 -1.67
CA VAL A 15 12.36 -4.44 -1.72
C VAL A 15 11.96 -5.10 -3.02
N GLU A 16 12.92 -5.57 -3.78
CA GLU A 16 12.72 -6.31 -5.03
C GLU A 16 12.95 -7.82 -4.82
N ASP A 17 12.62 -8.63 -5.81
CA ASP A 17 12.85 -10.08 -5.83
C ASP A 17 12.19 -10.86 -4.66
N VAL A 18 11.09 -10.32 -4.10
CA VAL A 18 10.30 -10.99 -3.06
C VAL A 18 9.38 -12.05 -3.65
N PHE A 19 8.89 -11.81 -4.87
CA PHE A 19 7.92 -12.65 -5.58
C PHE A 19 8.43 -13.01 -6.98
N THR A 20 8.17 -14.25 -7.40
CA THR A 20 8.38 -14.63 -8.80
C THR A 20 7.27 -14.07 -9.70
N PRO A 21 7.50 -13.96 -11.04
CA PRO A 21 6.45 -13.56 -11.97
C PRO A 21 5.16 -14.41 -11.86
N GLU A 22 5.30 -15.72 -11.68
CA GLU A 22 4.19 -16.66 -11.56
C GLU A 22 3.42 -16.46 -10.24
N GLU A 23 4.11 -16.11 -9.16
CA GLU A 23 3.48 -15.75 -7.89
C GLU A 23 2.67 -14.47 -8.02
N LEU A 24 3.19 -13.46 -8.73
CA LEU A 24 2.46 -12.21 -9.01
C LEU A 24 1.22 -12.47 -9.87
N ASP A 25 1.34 -13.30 -10.92
CA ASP A 25 0.21 -13.70 -11.75
C ASP A 25 -0.87 -14.42 -10.91
N ARG A 26 -0.46 -15.25 -9.99
CA ARG A 26 -1.38 -15.94 -9.06
C ARG A 26 -2.13 -14.96 -8.15
N VAL A 27 -1.44 -13.90 -7.65
CA VAL A 27 -2.10 -12.85 -6.86
C VAL A 27 -3.12 -12.10 -7.70
N ILE A 28 -2.77 -11.72 -8.93
CA ILE A 28 -3.67 -11.02 -9.86
C ILE A 28 -4.87 -11.90 -10.20
N ALA A 29 -4.63 -13.15 -10.60
CA ALA A 29 -5.69 -14.09 -10.97
C ALA A 29 -6.70 -14.28 -9.83
N HIS A 30 -6.22 -14.40 -8.58
CA HIS A 30 -7.12 -14.48 -7.43
C HIS A 30 -7.85 -13.15 -7.17
N GLY A 31 -7.13 -12.02 -7.20
CA GLY A 31 -7.72 -10.69 -7.01
C GLY A 31 -8.83 -10.38 -8.02
N ASP A 32 -8.63 -10.76 -9.28
CA ASP A 32 -9.62 -10.54 -10.36
C ASP A 32 -10.89 -11.40 -10.21
N THR A 33 -10.90 -12.43 -9.35
CA THR A 33 -12.11 -13.21 -9.02
C THR A 33 -12.95 -12.58 -7.90
N LEU A 34 -12.40 -11.60 -7.18
CA LEU A 34 -13.08 -10.99 -6.04
C LEU A 34 -14.12 -9.97 -6.50
N GLU A 35 -15.16 -9.78 -5.69
CA GLU A 35 -16.15 -8.75 -5.93
C GLU A 35 -15.56 -7.36 -5.67
N MET A 36 -15.28 -6.64 -6.76
CA MET A 36 -14.73 -5.30 -6.71
C MET A 36 -15.80 -4.29 -6.32
N GLN A 37 -15.46 -3.42 -5.37
CA GLN A 37 -16.31 -2.33 -4.93
C GLN A 37 -15.60 -1.00 -5.11
N LYS A 38 -16.35 0.06 -5.45
CA LYS A 38 -15.81 1.42 -5.42
C LYS A 38 -15.34 1.71 -3.99
N ALA A 39 -14.09 2.09 -3.83
CA ALA A 39 -13.55 2.35 -2.51
C ALA A 39 -14.24 3.56 -1.87
N VAL A 40 -14.67 3.39 -0.63
CA VAL A 40 -15.35 4.42 0.16
C VAL A 40 -14.34 5.05 1.12
N LEU A 41 -14.40 6.38 1.26
CA LEU A 41 -13.66 7.08 2.31
C LEU A 41 -14.33 6.79 3.66
N THR A 42 -13.53 6.34 4.64
CA THR A 42 -14.00 6.15 6.01
C THR A 42 -14.03 7.50 6.73
N GLY A 43 -15.12 7.83 7.42
CA GLY A 43 -15.30 9.08 8.16
C GLY A 43 -16.69 9.66 7.97
N GLU A 44 -16.79 11.00 7.98
CA GLU A 44 -18.04 11.70 7.78
C GLU A 44 -18.69 11.39 6.42
N SER A 45 -19.99 11.55 6.32
CA SER A 45 -20.76 11.32 5.08
C SER A 45 -20.31 12.29 3.97
N TRP A 46 -19.36 11.85 3.16
CA TRP A 46 -18.96 12.57 1.95
C TRP A 46 -20.05 12.38 0.88
N ASP A 47 -20.46 13.47 0.24
CA ASP A 47 -21.18 13.30 -1.01
C ASP A 47 -20.25 12.67 -2.06
N GLN A 48 -20.80 11.90 -3.01
CA GLN A 48 -20.02 11.16 -4.00
C GLN A 48 -19.06 12.06 -4.79
N LYS A 49 -19.46 13.28 -5.08
CA LYS A 49 -18.67 14.24 -5.86
C LYS A 49 -17.46 14.78 -5.09
N ALA A 50 -17.59 14.93 -3.77
CA ALA A 50 -16.49 15.29 -2.88
C ALA A 50 -15.55 14.10 -2.68
N ALA A 51 -16.10 12.89 -2.49
CA ALA A 51 -15.33 11.67 -2.37
C ALA A 51 -14.50 11.38 -3.63
N ASP A 52 -15.08 11.57 -4.82
CA ASP A 52 -14.39 11.35 -6.12
C ASP A 52 -13.25 12.35 -6.38
N LYS A 53 -13.21 13.49 -5.71
CA LYS A 53 -12.07 14.40 -5.76
C LYS A 53 -10.88 13.86 -4.97
N VAL A 54 -11.12 13.03 -3.96
CA VAL A 54 -10.10 12.48 -3.09
C VAL A 54 -9.67 11.10 -3.57
N ARG A 55 -10.62 10.24 -3.98
CA ARG A 55 -10.31 8.87 -4.37
C ARG A 55 -11.27 8.35 -5.44
N ILE A 56 -10.69 7.87 -6.54
CA ILE A 56 -11.36 7.05 -7.55
C ILE A 56 -10.55 5.76 -7.70
N THR A 57 -11.03 4.66 -7.14
CA THR A 57 -10.41 3.34 -7.26
C THR A 57 -11.42 2.26 -6.91
N GLN A 58 -11.23 1.10 -7.46
CA GLN A 58 -11.95 -0.11 -7.08
C GLN A 58 -11.08 -0.96 -6.16
N SER A 59 -11.68 -1.62 -5.19
CA SER A 59 -10.95 -2.49 -4.28
C SER A 59 -11.78 -3.70 -3.87
N ALA A 60 -11.07 -4.79 -3.56
CA ALA A 60 -11.63 -5.97 -2.95
C ALA A 60 -10.73 -6.44 -1.81
N TRP A 61 -11.30 -7.18 -0.87
CA TRP A 61 -10.58 -7.70 0.27
C TRP A 61 -10.22 -9.16 0.05
N MET A 62 -8.93 -9.46 0.11
CA MET A 62 -8.36 -10.78 -0.07
C MET A 62 -8.14 -11.43 1.29
N ALA A 63 -9.04 -12.32 1.67
CA ALA A 63 -9.04 -13.00 2.96
C ALA A 63 -7.86 -13.97 3.13
N ASN A 64 -7.44 -14.19 4.38
CA ASN A 64 -6.43 -15.20 4.73
C ASN A 64 -7.04 -16.62 4.68
N THR A 65 -7.29 -17.11 3.49
CA THR A 65 -7.74 -18.47 3.23
C THR A 65 -6.55 -19.43 3.06
N PRO A 66 -6.75 -20.75 3.09
CA PRO A 66 -5.68 -21.70 2.76
C PRO A 66 -5.01 -21.44 1.41
N ALA A 67 -5.76 -20.93 0.42
CA ALA A 67 -5.23 -20.57 -0.91
C ALA A 67 -4.32 -19.34 -0.88
N CYS A 68 -4.55 -18.40 0.03
CA CYS A 68 -3.81 -17.14 0.17
C CYS A 68 -2.78 -17.17 1.30
N LYS A 69 -2.77 -18.21 2.13
CA LYS A 69 -1.86 -18.29 3.30
C LYS A 69 -0.39 -18.04 2.96
N TRP A 70 0.09 -18.59 1.86
CA TRP A 70 1.46 -18.41 1.38
C TRP A 70 1.81 -16.92 1.15
N LEU A 71 0.86 -16.14 0.64
CA LEU A 71 1.00 -14.70 0.40
C LEU A 71 1.06 -13.94 1.73
N TYR A 72 0.16 -14.28 2.66
CA TYR A 72 0.16 -13.71 4.01
C TYR A 72 1.47 -13.98 4.74
N ASP A 73 1.96 -15.22 4.69
CA ASP A 73 3.23 -15.60 5.32
C ASP A 73 4.41 -14.83 4.69
N ARG A 74 4.45 -14.69 3.36
CA ARG A 74 5.51 -13.97 2.64
C ARG A 74 5.50 -12.48 2.99
N ILE A 75 4.33 -11.84 2.97
CA ILE A 75 4.19 -10.42 3.34
C ILE A 75 4.57 -10.21 4.81
N PHE A 76 4.15 -11.11 5.71
CA PHE A 76 4.55 -11.03 7.12
C PHE A 76 6.06 -11.07 7.29
N GLN A 77 6.75 -11.96 6.58
CA GLN A 77 8.20 -12.08 6.62
C GLN A 77 8.90 -10.81 6.12
N VAL A 78 8.52 -10.29 4.95
CA VAL A 78 9.17 -9.11 4.38
C VAL A 78 8.93 -7.86 5.22
N MET A 79 7.70 -7.63 5.69
CA MET A 79 7.42 -6.52 6.60
C MET A 79 8.18 -6.63 7.91
N GLY A 80 8.31 -7.84 8.45
CA GLY A 80 9.09 -8.09 9.66
C GLY A 80 10.58 -7.79 9.47
N VAL A 81 11.17 -8.15 8.33
CA VAL A 81 12.57 -7.83 8.00
C VAL A 81 12.76 -6.33 7.89
N VAL A 82 11.94 -5.66 7.08
CA VAL A 82 12.01 -4.20 6.88
C VAL A 82 11.82 -3.46 8.20
N ASN A 83 10.84 -3.88 9.01
CA ASN A 83 10.60 -3.25 10.31
C ASN A 83 11.80 -3.36 11.25
N ARG A 84 12.44 -4.53 11.35
CA ARG A 84 13.62 -4.70 12.20
C ARG A 84 14.80 -3.85 11.75
N GLN A 85 14.97 -3.66 10.44
CA GLN A 85 16.11 -2.94 9.89
C GLN A 85 15.92 -1.43 9.87
N ALA A 86 14.70 -0.96 9.56
CA ALA A 86 14.45 0.44 9.27
C ALA A 86 13.60 1.17 10.33
N TYR A 87 12.50 0.56 10.82
CA TYR A 87 11.49 1.30 11.59
C TYR A 87 11.42 0.92 13.07
N GLN A 88 11.68 -0.35 13.41
CA GLN A 88 11.70 -0.87 14.78
C GLN A 88 10.41 -0.61 15.59
N PHE A 89 9.25 -0.64 14.91
CA PHE A 89 7.96 -0.51 15.56
C PHE A 89 7.54 -1.81 16.26
N ASP A 90 6.81 -1.66 17.36
CA ASP A 90 6.08 -2.78 17.96
C ASP A 90 4.92 -3.15 17.04
N LEU A 91 4.97 -4.33 16.41
CA LEU A 91 3.94 -4.86 15.55
C LEU A 91 3.24 -6.04 16.22
N LYS A 92 1.91 -6.12 16.01
CA LYS A 92 1.07 -7.25 16.46
C LYS A 92 0.64 -8.16 15.31
N GLY A 93 0.84 -7.73 14.07
CA GLY A 93 0.44 -8.44 12.87
C GLY A 93 -0.61 -7.69 12.06
N PHE A 94 -1.43 -8.42 11.30
CA PHE A 94 -2.49 -7.88 10.45
C PHE A 94 -3.83 -8.01 11.15
N SER A 95 -4.57 -6.92 11.27
CA SER A 95 -5.95 -6.93 11.78
C SER A 95 -6.99 -6.77 10.68
N GLU A 96 -6.54 -6.53 9.47
CA GLU A 96 -7.36 -6.35 8.26
C GLU A 96 -6.94 -7.36 7.21
N GLU A 97 -7.84 -7.69 6.31
CA GLU A 97 -7.53 -8.45 5.10
C GLU A 97 -6.69 -7.61 4.15
N PHE A 98 -6.03 -8.24 3.18
CA PHE A 98 -5.23 -7.52 2.19
C PHE A 98 -6.14 -6.86 1.16
N GLN A 99 -5.89 -5.59 0.86
CA GLN A 99 -6.70 -4.84 -0.08
C GLN A 99 -6.11 -4.94 -1.49
N TYR A 100 -6.79 -5.66 -2.39
CA TYR A 100 -6.51 -5.65 -3.80
C TYR A 100 -7.13 -4.40 -4.42
N THR A 101 -6.31 -3.55 -5.06
CA THR A 101 -6.76 -2.26 -5.60
C THR A 101 -6.52 -2.16 -7.10
N VAL A 102 -7.49 -1.58 -7.81
CA VAL A 102 -7.45 -1.38 -9.26
C VAL A 102 -7.77 0.07 -9.60
N TYR A 103 -6.90 0.69 -10.38
CA TYR A 103 -7.06 2.04 -10.92
C TYR A 103 -7.23 1.95 -12.44
N HIS A 104 -8.29 2.56 -12.98
CA HIS A 104 -8.58 2.58 -14.42
C HIS A 104 -8.34 3.96 -15.02
N GLY A 105 -7.63 4.00 -16.15
CA GLY A 105 -7.39 5.23 -16.91
C GLY A 105 -8.65 5.86 -17.45
N SER A 106 -9.66 5.03 -17.82
CA SER A 106 -10.98 5.48 -18.27
C SER A 106 -11.76 6.26 -17.22
N GLU A 107 -11.42 6.08 -15.93
CA GLU A 107 -12.07 6.74 -14.79
C GLU A 107 -11.23 7.87 -14.20
N GLY A 108 -9.98 8.04 -14.67
CA GLY A 108 -9.02 8.94 -14.05
C GLY A 108 -8.66 8.53 -12.61
N GLY A 109 -8.55 7.22 -12.39
CA GLY A 109 -8.34 6.63 -11.06
C GLY A 109 -7.16 7.27 -10.31
N HIS A 110 -7.36 7.59 -9.04
CA HIS A 110 -6.36 8.24 -8.19
C HIS A 110 -6.71 8.09 -6.70
N TYR A 111 -5.77 8.47 -5.85
CA TYR A 111 -6.01 8.67 -4.41
C TYR A 111 -5.13 9.83 -3.95
N ASP A 112 -5.74 10.94 -3.57
CA ASP A 112 -5.05 12.17 -3.21
C ASP A 112 -4.33 12.03 -1.86
N TRP A 113 -3.63 13.07 -1.43
CA TRP A 113 -2.80 13.10 -0.24
C TRP A 113 -3.55 12.63 1.00
N HIS A 114 -3.05 11.56 1.61
CA HIS A 114 -3.62 10.96 2.81
C HIS A 114 -2.55 10.25 3.66
N MET A 115 -2.94 9.90 4.85
CA MET A 115 -2.20 9.01 5.74
C MET A 115 -3.05 7.77 6.00
N ASP A 116 -2.41 6.62 6.18
CA ASP A 116 -3.11 5.35 6.44
C ASP A 116 -3.48 5.14 7.92
N LEU A 117 -3.33 6.17 8.74
CA LEU A 117 -3.70 6.10 10.14
C LEU A 117 -5.19 5.79 10.30
N ASN A 118 -5.50 4.81 11.16
CA ASN A 118 -6.85 4.53 11.58
C ASN A 118 -7.00 4.75 13.11
N PRO A 119 -8.16 5.27 13.57
CA PRO A 119 -8.43 5.36 15.00
C PRO A 119 -8.64 3.97 15.60
N GLY A 120 -8.22 3.77 16.84
CA GLY A 120 -8.48 2.53 17.55
C GLY A 120 -7.39 2.11 18.55
N PRO A 121 -7.59 0.98 19.22
CA PRO A 121 -6.62 0.47 20.21
C PRO A 121 -5.37 -0.14 19.58
N ALA A 122 -5.45 -0.55 18.32
CA ALA A 122 -4.34 -1.11 17.54
C ALA A 122 -4.23 -0.38 16.19
N PRO A 123 -3.70 0.86 16.17
CA PRO A 123 -3.57 1.62 14.94
C PRO A 123 -2.59 0.95 13.96
N ARG A 124 -2.77 1.25 12.66
CA ARG A 124 -1.82 0.89 11.63
C ARG A 124 -0.47 1.54 11.91
N LYS A 125 0.59 0.77 11.81
CA LYS A 125 1.97 1.20 12.04
C LYS A 125 2.77 1.28 10.76
N LEU A 126 2.64 0.25 9.95
CA LEU A 126 3.27 0.15 8.64
C LEU A 126 2.22 -0.12 7.59
N SER A 127 2.42 0.52 6.45
CA SER A 127 1.74 0.23 5.19
C SER A 127 2.71 -0.46 4.25
N LEU A 128 2.17 -1.33 3.41
CA LEU A 128 2.88 -1.98 2.31
C LEU A 128 2.06 -1.84 1.03
N SER A 129 2.72 -1.49 -0.06
CA SER A 129 2.16 -1.58 -1.41
C SER A 129 3.01 -2.51 -2.26
N LEU A 130 2.41 -3.55 -2.83
CA LEU A 130 3.04 -4.44 -3.80
C LEU A 130 2.60 -4.03 -5.21
N GLN A 131 3.54 -3.73 -6.09
CA GLN A 131 3.28 -3.40 -7.49
C GLN A 131 2.96 -4.67 -8.28
N LEU A 132 1.75 -4.78 -8.82
CA LEU A 132 1.30 -5.98 -9.54
C LEU A 132 1.31 -5.81 -11.06
N SER A 133 1.07 -4.59 -11.57
CA SER A 133 1.06 -4.29 -13.00
C SER A 133 2.47 -4.02 -13.54
N ASP A 134 2.69 -4.37 -14.81
CA ASP A 134 3.86 -3.90 -15.55
C ASP A 134 3.76 -2.38 -15.77
N PRO A 135 4.82 -1.59 -15.52
CA PRO A 135 4.80 -0.15 -15.71
C PRO A 135 4.55 0.28 -17.18
N ALA A 136 4.74 -0.60 -18.16
CA ALA A 136 4.43 -0.35 -19.56
C ALA A 136 2.91 -0.38 -19.85
N ASP A 137 2.10 -0.99 -18.98
CA ASP A 137 0.66 -1.17 -19.18
C ASP A 137 -0.16 0.07 -18.83
N TYR A 138 0.44 1.08 -18.15
CA TYR A 138 -0.29 2.26 -17.68
C TYR A 138 0.58 3.52 -17.63
N ASP A 139 -0.06 4.69 -17.71
CA ASP A 139 0.58 6.00 -17.57
C ASP A 139 0.02 6.75 -16.36
N GLY A 140 0.90 7.48 -15.64
CA GLY A 140 0.56 8.10 -14.37
C GLY A 140 0.47 7.08 -13.23
N CYS A 141 -0.44 7.28 -12.29
CA CYS A 141 -0.69 6.38 -11.17
C CYS A 141 0.54 6.13 -10.28
N ASP A 142 1.39 7.13 -10.12
CA ASP A 142 2.61 7.04 -9.33
C ASP A 142 2.27 7.07 -7.83
N LEU A 143 2.83 6.15 -7.06
CA LEU A 143 2.83 6.25 -5.61
C LEU A 143 3.90 7.26 -5.18
N GLN A 144 3.45 8.35 -4.59
CA GLN A 144 4.30 9.47 -4.19
C GLN A 144 4.20 9.70 -2.68
N PHE A 145 5.34 10.07 -2.08
CA PHE A 145 5.46 10.37 -0.67
C PHE A 145 5.90 11.82 -0.47
N PHE A 146 5.37 12.46 0.56
CA PHE A 146 5.86 13.74 1.00
C PHE A 146 7.00 13.51 2.00
N GLY A 147 8.23 13.41 1.48
CA GLY A 147 9.42 13.25 2.29
C GLY A 147 9.82 14.53 3.02
N ALA A 148 10.74 14.42 3.98
CA ALA A 148 11.15 15.55 4.81
C ALA A 148 11.79 16.71 4.04
N ARG A 149 12.33 16.45 2.85
CA ARG A 149 13.08 17.43 2.05
C ARG A 149 12.55 17.61 0.62
N GLN A 150 11.91 16.59 0.08
CA GLN A 150 11.44 16.58 -1.31
C GLN A 150 10.35 15.55 -1.51
N LEU A 151 9.65 15.67 -2.62
CA LEU A 151 8.73 14.66 -3.11
C LEU A 151 9.53 13.41 -3.53
N GLU A 152 9.14 12.25 -3.03
CA GLU A 152 9.70 10.96 -3.39
C GLU A 152 8.69 10.16 -4.20
N VAL A 153 9.16 9.46 -5.24
CA VAL A 153 8.32 8.60 -6.10
C VAL A 153 8.78 7.17 -5.93
N ALA A 154 7.86 6.28 -5.59
CA ALA A 154 8.15 4.86 -5.44
C ALA A 154 8.50 4.22 -6.80
N PRO A 155 9.36 3.19 -6.82
CA PRO A 155 9.60 2.37 -8.00
C PRO A 155 8.30 1.78 -8.55
N ARG A 156 8.18 1.72 -9.88
CA ARG A 156 7.02 1.17 -10.59
C ARG A 156 7.22 -0.29 -10.99
N THR A 157 8.44 -0.81 -10.87
CA THR A 157 8.80 -2.18 -11.28
C THR A 157 7.82 -3.19 -10.68
N ARG A 158 7.27 -4.06 -11.52
CA ARG A 158 6.37 -5.13 -11.12
C ARG A 158 7.07 -6.03 -10.09
N GLY A 159 6.40 -6.37 -9.01
CA GLY A 159 6.93 -7.19 -7.92
C GLY A 159 7.64 -6.40 -6.83
N THR A 160 7.91 -5.10 -7.03
CA THR A 160 8.48 -4.27 -5.97
C THR A 160 7.50 -4.14 -4.81
N VAL A 161 7.98 -4.46 -3.62
CA VAL A 161 7.32 -4.24 -2.33
C VAL A 161 7.80 -2.91 -1.77
N ILE A 162 6.88 -1.99 -1.50
CA ILE A 162 7.16 -0.68 -0.89
C ILE A 162 6.56 -0.69 0.52
N VAL A 163 7.41 -0.51 1.56
CA VAL A 163 6.99 -0.47 2.97
C VAL A 163 7.26 0.92 3.52
N PHE A 164 6.30 1.50 4.22
CA PHE A 164 6.41 2.84 4.79
C PHE A 164 5.58 2.97 6.07
N PRO A 165 5.95 3.91 6.99
CA PRO A 165 5.13 4.19 8.16
C PRO A 165 3.75 4.71 7.79
N ALA A 166 2.71 4.19 8.44
CA ALA A 166 1.31 4.56 8.13
C ALA A 166 0.98 6.05 8.32
N TYR A 167 1.84 6.80 9.04
CA TYR A 167 1.71 8.25 9.21
C TYR A 167 2.39 9.07 8.10
N VAL A 168 3.08 8.44 7.15
CA VAL A 168 3.70 9.17 6.05
C VAL A 168 2.62 9.61 5.08
N LEU A 169 2.61 10.92 4.79
CA LEU A 169 1.71 11.52 3.83
C LEU A 169 2.08 11.04 2.42
N HIS A 170 1.12 10.42 1.74
CA HIS A 170 1.33 9.84 0.41
C HIS A 170 0.10 9.97 -0.47
N ARG A 171 0.28 9.77 -1.76
CA ARG A 171 -0.81 9.76 -2.75
C ARG A 171 -0.53 8.79 -3.89
N VAL A 172 -1.59 8.48 -4.64
CA VAL A 172 -1.51 7.87 -5.97
C VAL A 172 -1.97 8.91 -6.98
N THR A 173 -1.07 9.32 -7.88
CA THR A 173 -1.40 10.32 -8.92
C THR A 173 -2.45 9.80 -9.89
N PRO A 174 -3.20 10.67 -10.60
CA PRO A 174 -4.15 10.22 -11.58
C PRO A 174 -3.53 9.32 -12.65
N ILE A 175 -4.20 8.21 -12.94
CA ILE A 175 -3.88 7.36 -14.09
C ILE A 175 -4.51 7.96 -15.34
N THR A 176 -3.74 8.05 -16.43
CA THR A 176 -4.20 8.65 -17.71
C THR A 176 -4.44 7.62 -18.81
N ARG A 177 -3.84 6.43 -18.69
CA ARG A 177 -3.99 5.31 -19.63
C ARG A 177 -3.86 3.98 -18.90
N GLY A 178 -4.53 2.97 -19.39
CA GLY A 178 -4.37 1.57 -18.96
C GLY A 178 -4.99 1.26 -17.60
N THR A 179 -4.45 0.25 -16.93
CA THR A 179 -4.93 -0.22 -15.63
C THR A 179 -3.76 -0.54 -14.71
N ARG A 180 -3.74 0.04 -13.51
CA ARG A 180 -2.78 -0.33 -12.47
C ARG A 180 -3.44 -1.15 -11.38
N LYS A 181 -2.83 -2.28 -11.05
CA LYS A 181 -3.21 -3.16 -9.94
C LYS A 181 -2.13 -3.13 -8.86
N SER A 182 -2.54 -3.13 -7.60
CA SER A 182 -1.63 -3.24 -6.46
C SER A 182 -2.30 -3.98 -5.30
N LEU A 183 -1.48 -4.54 -4.41
CA LEU A 183 -1.95 -5.10 -3.15
C LEU A 183 -1.49 -4.19 -2.03
N VAL A 184 -2.41 -3.74 -1.19
CA VAL A 184 -2.14 -2.88 -0.04
C VAL A 184 -2.38 -3.65 1.25
N VAL A 185 -1.43 -3.53 2.18
CA VAL A 185 -1.45 -4.27 3.45
C VAL A 185 -1.06 -3.34 4.59
N TRP A 186 -1.69 -3.52 5.75
CA TRP A 186 -1.38 -2.76 6.96
C TRP A 186 -1.01 -3.68 8.10
N ALA A 187 0.15 -3.40 8.73
CA ALA A 187 0.51 -4.02 9.99
C ALA A 187 0.16 -3.10 11.16
N ASN A 188 -0.48 -3.68 12.17
CA ASN A 188 -0.99 -2.98 13.33
C ASN A 188 -0.10 -3.20 14.55
N GLY A 189 -0.17 -2.27 15.51
CA GLY A 189 0.57 -2.35 16.76
C GLY A 189 -0.07 -1.50 17.86
N PRO A 190 0.57 -1.39 19.04
CA PRO A 190 0.09 -0.52 20.11
C PRO A 190 0.14 0.94 19.66
N ARG A 191 -0.57 1.82 20.38
CA ARG A 191 -0.50 3.27 20.12
C ARG A 191 0.94 3.76 20.13
N PHE A 192 1.23 4.78 19.32
CA PHE A 192 2.51 5.49 19.40
C PHE A 192 2.64 6.13 20.80
N ARG A 193 3.82 6.01 21.38
CA ARG A 193 4.16 6.58 22.69
C ARG A 193 5.31 7.54 22.55
#